data_482383b4040aec2666482d9a62bd24e5
#
_entry.id   482383b4040aec2666482d9a62bd24e5
#
_cell.length_a   1.000
_cell.length_b   1.000
_cell.length_c   1.000
_cell.angle_alpha   90.00
_cell.angle_beta   90.00
_cell.angle_gamma   90.00
#
_symmetry.space_group_name_H-M   'P 1'
#
loop_
_entity.id
_entity.type
_entity.pdbx_description
1 polymer ?
#
loop_
_entity_poly.entity_id
_entity_poly.type
_entity_poly.pdbx_seq_one_letter_code
_entity_poly.pdbx_strand_id
1 'polypeptide(L)'
;MSHPSESQTIRVVSWNIHKCVGGTDGRYEPRRIVDCLAAFEANIVLLQEVARDMPRLRGDDQVSLLSEALGMHCAFHPEHRFKSGYYGNMILSAFPMSDIQHVDLTIGWRKIRGALQAHVRVPVGEHRRSVVVNNLHLGLAGSERAKQLARFVGCELLAHVHASTPLIVGGDLNDLWGSLGPRFLEPEKLSRAGTLRNTFPAALPLRPLDGIFFRGSVRLKHFEVGASRLAKIASDHRPLIADFEVSMS
;
A
#
# COMPACT_ATOMS: atom_id res chain seq x y z
N MET A 1 -23.76 -29.38 13.66
CA MET A 1 -23.43 -28.10 14.27
C MET A 1 -22.19 -27.58 13.56
N SER A 2 -22.31 -26.56 12.69
CA SER A 2 -21.18 -25.98 12.02
C SER A 2 -20.39 -25.17 13.06
N HIS A 3 -19.14 -25.55 13.34
CA HIS A 3 -18.22 -24.70 14.09
C HIS A 3 -18.17 -23.34 13.40
N PRO A 4 -18.24 -22.21 14.13
CA PRO A 4 -18.01 -20.92 13.52
C PRO A 4 -16.63 -20.97 12.87
N SER A 5 -16.54 -20.65 11.58
CA SER A 5 -15.26 -20.61 10.88
C SER A 5 -14.38 -19.58 11.59
N GLU A 6 -13.24 -20.03 12.09
CA GLU A 6 -12.27 -19.13 12.70
C GLU A 6 -11.91 -18.05 11.70
N SER A 7 -12.00 -16.81 12.11
CA SER A 7 -11.64 -15.66 11.28
C SER A 7 -10.87 -14.62 12.10
N GLN A 8 -10.03 -13.83 11.44
CA GLN A 8 -9.26 -12.76 12.01
C GLN A 8 -9.54 -11.47 11.22
N THR A 9 -9.89 -10.41 11.93
CA THR A 9 -9.94 -9.08 11.30
C THR A 9 -8.55 -8.46 11.29
N ILE A 10 -8.14 -7.99 10.11
CA ILE A 10 -6.88 -7.25 9.91
C ILE A 10 -7.19 -5.87 9.34
N ARG A 11 -6.51 -4.85 9.83
CA ARG A 11 -6.56 -3.50 9.29
C ARG A 11 -5.39 -3.25 8.36
N VAL A 12 -5.70 -2.85 7.14
CA VAL A 12 -4.74 -2.51 6.09
C VAL A 12 -4.80 -1.02 5.81
N VAL A 13 -3.65 -0.35 5.83
CA VAL A 13 -3.51 1.07 5.48
C VAL A 13 -2.67 1.19 4.22
N SER A 14 -3.13 1.95 3.22
CA SER A 14 -2.33 2.35 2.06
C SER A 14 -2.14 3.86 2.06
N TRP A 15 -0.89 4.33 1.96
CA TRP A 15 -0.58 5.75 2.05
C TRP A 15 0.70 6.15 1.32
N ASN A 16 0.60 7.04 0.35
CA ASN A 16 1.75 7.78 -0.14
C ASN A 16 2.12 8.84 0.90
N ILE A 17 3.29 8.69 1.53
CA ILE A 17 3.73 9.55 2.65
C ILE A 17 4.57 10.76 2.21
N HIS A 18 4.71 10.98 0.90
CA HIS A 18 5.44 12.12 0.33
C HIS A 18 6.81 12.33 1.00
N LYS A 19 7.53 11.25 1.26
CA LYS A 19 8.86 11.30 1.91
C LYS A 19 8.82 11.94 3.31
N CYS A 20 7.71 11.81 4.04
CA CYS A 20 7.43 12.47 5.32
C CYS A 20 7.46 14.02 5.26
N VAL A 21 7.17 14.58 4.08
CA VAL A 21 7.07 16.04 3.88
C VAL A 21 5.59 16.42 3.85
N GLY A 22 5.21 17.33 4.71
CA GLY A 22 3.83 17.79 4.80
C GLY A 22 3.33 18.43 3.52
N GLY A 23 2.14 18.04 3.06
CA GLY A 23 1.56 18.51 1.80
C GLY A 23 1.13 19.97 1.80
N THR A 24 0.91 20.57 2.97
CA THR A 24 0.47 21.97 3.11
C THR A 24 1.55 22.91 3.59
N ASP A 25 2.45 22.43 4.47
CA ASP A 25 3.46 23.28 5.11
C ASP A 25 4.88 23.00 4.62
N GLY A 26 5.07 21.97 3.79
CA GLY A 26 6.36 21.58 3.23
C GLY A 26 7.40 21.14 4.27
N ARG A 27 6.99 20.91 5.53
CA ARG A 27 7.92 20.53 6.60
C ARG A 27 8.22 19.05 6.57
N TYR A 28 9.49 18.70 6.64
CA TYR A 28 9.93 17.32 6.85
C TYR A 28 9.75 16.95 8.31
N GLU A 29 8.80 16.07 8.61
CA GLU A 29 8.44 15.71 9.98
C GLU A 29 7.95 14.24 10.05
N PRO A 30 8.86 13.23 10.09
CA PRO A 30 8.51 11.82 10.11
C PRO A 30 7.60 11.41 11.27
N ARG A 31 7.71 12.10 12.41
CA ARG A 31 6.89 11.83 13.59
C ARG A 31 5.40 11.91 13.30
N ARG A 32 4.97 12.80 12.39
CA ARG A 32 3.56 12.91 11.99
C ARG A 32 3.03 11.62 11.35
N ILE A 33 3.86 10.97 10.52
CA ILE A 33 3.50 9.69 9.88
C ILE A 33 3.41 8.60 10.94
N VAL A 34 4.40 8.50 11.84
CA VAL A 34 4.39 7.53 12.95
C VAL A 34 3.13 7.69 13.81
N ASP A 35 2.83 8.91 14.25
CA ASP A 35 1.68 9.18 15.13
C ASP A 35 0.34 8.85 14.43
N CYS A 36 0.22 9.12 13.11
CA CYS A 36 -0.96 8.72 12.36
C CYS A 36 -1.09 7.20 12.28
N LEU A 37 -0.01 6.48 11.90
CA LEU A 37 -0.03 5.03 11.73
C LEU A 37 -0.29 4.31 13.05
N ALA A 38 0.29 4.78 14.15
CA ALA A 38 0.02 4.27 15.50
C ALA A 38 -1.46 4.45 15.87
N ALA A 39 -2.04 5.63 15.59
CA ALA A 39 -3.45 5.91 15.88
C ALA A 39 -4.43 5.10 15.00
N PHE A 40 -3.99 4.62 13.83
CA PHE A 40 -4.81 3.75 12.98
C PHE A 40 -4.81 2.29 13.44
N GLU A 41 -3.89 1.89 14.33
CA GLU A 41 -3.77 0.51 14.82
C GLU A 41 -3.68 -0.51 13.67
N ALA A 42 -2.92 -0.17 12.63
CA ALA A 42 -2.82 -0.97 11.42
C ALA A 42 -2.03 -2.27 11.64
N ASN A 43 -2.54 -3.38 11.09
CA ASN A 43 -1.83 -4.66 11.08
C ASN A 43 -0.87 -4.76 9.87
N ILE A 44 -1.24 -4.17 8.74
CA ILE A 44 -0.45 -4.13 7.50
C ILE A 44 -0.48 -2.71 6.93
N VAL A 45 0.68 -2.19 6.54
CA VAL A 45 0.78 -0.83 5.98
C VAL A 45 1.54 -0.88 4.66
N LEU A 46 0.94 -0.28 3.63
CA LEU A 46 1.50 -0.15 2.28
C LEU A 46 1.88 1.31 2.06
N LEU A 47 3.17 1.63 2.18
CA LEU A 47 3.68 3.00 2.05
C LEU A 47 4.36 3.20 0.70
N GLN A 48 4.11 4.35 0.08
CA GLN A 48 4.80 4.80 -1.11
C GLN A 48 5.62 6.06 -0.79
N GLU A 49 6.65 6.30 -1.59
CA GLU A 49 7.60 7.40 -1.42
C GLU A 49 8.36 7.41 -0.09
N VAL A 50 8.68 6.24 0.46
CA VAL A 50 9.56 6.11 1.65
C VAL A 50 11.00 6.38 1.22
N ALA A 51 11.66 7.37 1.83
CA ALA A 51 12.99 7.84 1.41
C ALA A 51 14.13 7.32 2.29
N ARG A 52 15.32 7.22 1.68
CA ARG A 52 16.60 6.94 2.36
C ARG A 52 17.71 7.83 1.82
N ASP A 53 18.59 8.23 2.71
CA ASP A 53 19.86 8.92 2.40
C ASP A 53 19.70 10.21 1.57
N MET A 54 18.56 10.87 1.66
CA MET A 54 18.32 12.13 0.95
C MET A 54 18.78 13.33 1.79
N PRO A 55 19.81 14.10 1.37
CA PRO A 55 20.37 15.19 2.18
C PRO A 55 19.34 16.24 2.57
N ARG A 56 18.41 16.57 1.67
CA ARG A 56 17.31 17.52 1.94
C ARG A 56 16.32 17.05 3.01
N LEU A 57 16.37 15.76 3.37
CA LEU A 57 15.57 15.11 4.40
C LEU A 57 16.47 14.66 5.56
N ARG A 58 17.47 15.44 5.90
CA ARG A 58 18.48 15.21 6.97
C ARG A 58 19.34 13.96 6.76
N GLY A 59 19.26 13.29 5.61
CA GLY A 59 19.92 12.02 5.36
C GLY A 59 19.30 10.85 6.12
N ASP A 60 18.09 10.98 6.64
CA ASP A 60 17.42 9.95 7.43
C ASP A 60 17.14 8.69 6.62
N ASP A 61 17.25 7.53 7.28
CA ASP A 61 16.71 6.27 6.82
C ASP A 61 15.27 6.12 7.33
N GLN A 62 14.29 6.55 6.51
CA GLN A 62 12.89 6.45 6.89
C GLN A 62 12.40 5.00 7.03
N VAL A 63 13.06 4.03 6.38
CA VAL A 63 12.70 2.60 6.50
C VAL A 63 12.92 2.12 7.92
N SER A 64 14.14 2.32 8.46
CA SER A 64 14.48 1.98 9.84
C SER A 64 13.64 2.79 10.83
N LEU A 65 13.56 4.10 10.64
CA LEU A 65 12.81 4.99 11.52
C LEU A 65 11.35 4.58 11.69
N LEU A 66 10.64 4.28 10.59
CA LEU A 66 9.23 3.92 10.65
C LEU A 66 9.02 2.51 11.20
N SER A 67 9.85 1.52 10.80
CA SER A 67 9.71 0.15 11.27
C SER A 67 10.03 0.00 12.77
N GLU A 68 11.06 0.66 13.24
CA GLU A 68 11.46 0.65 14.67
C GLU A 68 10.43 1.39 15.53
N ALA A 69 9.99 2.60 15.11
CA ALA A 69 9.03 3.37 15.88
C ALA A 69 7.66 2.68 16.03
N LEU A 70 7.27 1.85 15.04
CA LEU A 70 6.02 1.10 15.06
C LEU A 70 6.18 -0.35 15.56
N GLY A 71 7.41 -0.84 15.74
CA GLY A 71 7.69 -2.22 16.15
C GLY A 71 7.20 -3.25 15.13
N MET A 72 7.24 -2.95 13.83
CA MET A 72 6.69 -3.78 12.77
C MET A 72 7.79 -4.42 11.91
N HIS A 73 7.54 -5.63 11.42
CA HIS A 73 8.34 -6.24 10.34
C HIS A 73 8.27 -5.35 9.10
N CYS A 74 9.37 -5.24 8.35
CA CYS A 74 9.39 -4.43 7.16
C CYS A 74 9.96 -5.16 5.94
N ALA A 75 9.41 -4.83 4.77
CA ALA A 75 9.97 -5.11 3.46
C ALA A 75 10.05 -3.78 2.71
N PHE A 76 11.17 -3.52 2.02
CA PHE A 76 11.39 -2.30 1.28
C PHE A 76 12.04 -2.58 -0.07
N HIS A 77 11.59 -1.90 -1.10
CA HIS A 77 12.22 -1.92 -2.42
C HIS A 77 12.47 -0.49 -2.92
N PRO A 78 13.75 -0.11 -3.19
CA PRO A 78 14.06 1.18 -3.77
C PRO A 78 13.60 1.24 -5.23
N GLU A 79 12.96 2.36 -5.59
CA GLU A 79 12.53 2.61 -6.97
C GLU A 79 13.34 3.74 -7.59
N HIS A 80 12.99 4.99 -7.28
CA HIS A 80 13.63 6.14 -7.90
C HIS A 80 14.89 6.57 -7.15
N ARG A 81 16.02 6.63 -7.90
CA ARG A 81 17.31 7.12 -7.39
C ARG A 81 17.56 8.57 -7.80
N PHE A 82 18.11 9.33 -6.90
CA PHE A 82 18.68 10.67 -7.15
C PHE A 82 20.22 10.59 -7.13
N LYS A 83 20.93 11.72 -7.34
CA LYS A 83 22.38 11.79 -7.14
C LYS A 83 22.77 11.35 -5.71
N SER A 84 21.94 11.72 -4.73
CA SER A 84 22.11 11.35 -3.32
C SER A 84 20.78 10.85 -2.80
N GLY A 85 20.74 9.59 -2.33
CA GLY A 85 19.55 8.94 -1.80
C GLY A 85 18.56 8.44 -2.85
N TYR A 86 17.50 7.86 -2.37
CA TYR A 86 16.44 7.24 -3.17
C TYR A 86 15.12 7.18 -2.39
N TYR A 87 14.05 6.83 -3.05
CA TYR A 87 12.79 6.46 -2.41
C TYR A 87 12.17 5.25 -3.09
N GLY A 88 11.25 4.58 -2.40
CA GLY A 88 10.57 3.40 -2.91
C GLY A 88 9.32 3.04 -2.14
N ASN A 89 8.89 1.80 -2.36
CA ASN A 89 7.73 1.20 -1.71
C ASN A 89 8.15 0.41 -0.47
N MET A 90 7.35 0.49 0.59
CA MET A 90 7.56 -0.23 1.84
C MET A 90 6.28 -0.94 2.27
N ILE A 91 6.41 -2.17 2.74
CA ILE A 91 5.36 -2.90 3.44
C ILE A 91 5.78 -3.04 4.89
N LEU A 92 4.92 -2.61 5.82
CA LEU A 92 5.04 -2.90 7.25
C LEU A 92 3.99 -3.91 7.66
N SER A 93 4.32 -4.81 8.57
CA SER A 93 3.40 -5.80 9.09
C SER A 93 3.63 -6.08 10.57
N ALA A 94 2.55 -6.13 11.35
CA ALA A 94 2.58 -6.64 12.73
C ALA A 94 2.85 -8.15 12.79
N PHE A 95 2.70 -8.85 11.64
CA PHE A 95 2.90 -10.29 11.53
C PHE A 95 4.14 -10.61 10.69
N PRO A 96 4.77 -11.78 10.90
CA PRO A 96 5.92 -12.19 10.09
C PRO A 96 5.61 -12.22 8.59
N MET A 97 6.57 -11.83 7.79
CA MET A 97 6.51 -11.86 6.33
C MET A 97 7.49 -12.86 5.73
N SER A 98 7.13 -13.44 4.59
CA SER A 98 7.99 -14.30 3.76
C SER A 98 7.78 -13.97 2.27
N ASP A 99 8.56 -14.60 1.40
CA ASP A 99 8.44 -14.52 -0.07
C ASP A 99 8.32 -13.07 -0.55
N ILE A 100 9.26 -12.23 -0.08
CA ILE A 100 9.33 -10.82 -0.46
C ILE A 100 9.89 -10.74 -1.87
N GLN A 101 9.12 -10.21 -2.81
CA GLN A 101 9.46 -10.13 -4.22
C GLN A 101 9.11 -8.76 -4.79
N HIS A 102 9.72 -8.43 -5.92
CA HIS A 102 9.51 -7.18 -6.61
C HIS A 102 9.21 -7.42 -8.08
N VAL A 103 8.20 -6.74 -8.61
CA VAL A 103 7.89 -6.71 -10.04
C VAL A 103 8.31 -5.35 -10.61
N ASP A 104 9.24 -5.34 -11.56
CA ASP A 104 9.62 -4.12 -12.27
C ASP A 104 8.49 -3.71 -13.24
N LEU A 105 7.92 -2.55 -12.98
CA LEU A 105 6.85 -1.94 -13.78
C LEU A 105 7.38 -0.76 -14.64
N THR A 106 8.68 -0.58 -14.72
CA THR A 106 9.29 0.53 -15.45
C THR A 106 8.98 0.43 -16.96
N ILE A 107 8.53 1.52 -17.55
CA ILE A 107 8.21 1.62 -18.97
C ILE A 107 9.24 2.48 -19.70
N GLY A 108 10.10 1.82 -20.50
CA GLY A 108 11.14 2.48 -21.27
C GLY A 108 12.11 3.26 -20.39
N TRP A 109 12.36 4.52 -20.73
CA TRP A 109 13.28 5.43 -20.02
C TRP A 109 12.63 6.30 -18.93
N ARG A 110 11.38 5.97 -18.56
CA ARG A 110 10.64 6.70 -17.53
C ARG A 110 11.18 6.37 -16.12
N LYS A 111 10.63 7.08 -15.10
CA LYS A 111 10.97 6.81 -13.70
C LYS A 111 10.76 5.33 -13.37
N ILE A 112 11.69 4.76 -12.63
CA ILE A 112 11.56 3.40 -12.12
C ILE A 112 10.31 3.33 -11.26
N ARG A 113 9.49 2.31 -11.53
CA ARG A 113 8.25 2.00 -10.82
C ARG A 113 8.15 0.50 -10.62
N GLY A 114 7.47 0.08 -9.55
CA GLY A 114 7.34 -1.33 -9.25
C GLY A 114 6.16 -1.67 -8.35
N ALA A 115 5.97 -2.97 -8.21
CA ALA A 115 5.12 -3.55 -7.18
C ALA A 115 5.99 -4.35 -6.21
N LEU A 116 5.88 -4.05 -4.92
CA LEU A 116 6.49 -4.82 -3.85
C LEU A 116 5.46 -5.82 -3.32
N GLN A 117 5.78 -7.12 -3.37
CA GLN A 117 4.93 -8.20 -2.87
C GLN A 117 5.54 -8.82 -1.61
N ALA A 118 4.69 -9.22 -0.67
CA ALA A 118 5.07 -10.03 0.48
C ALA A 118 3.92 -10.98 0.86
N HIS A 119 4.27 -12.13 1.44
CA HIS A 119 3.33 -13.05 2.07
C HIS A 119 3.30 -12.79 3.57
N VAL A 120 2.18 -12.30 4.09
CA VAL A 120 1.98 -11.99 5.52
C VAL A 120 1.32 -13.19 6.20
N ARG A 121 1.90 -13.68 7.31
CA ARG A 121 1.43 -14.85 8.07
C ARG A 121 0.44 -14.44 9.16
N VAL A 122 -0.81 -14.20 8.78
CA VAL A 122 -1.88 -13.75 9.69
C VAL A 122 -2.34 -14.90 10.59
N PRO A 123 -2.40 -14.74 11.93
CA PRO A 123 -2.96 -15.75 12.82
C PRO A 123 -4.47 -15.82 12.64
N VAL A 124 -5.02 -17.03 12.49
CA VAL A 124 -6.46 -17.30 12.42
C VAL A 124 -6.73 -18.50 13.32
N GLY A 125 -7.25 -18.28 14.52
CA GLY A 125 -7.33 -19.30 15.56
C GLY A 125 -5.95 -19.86 15.93
N GLU A 126 -5.82 -21.17 15.93
CA GLU A 126 -4.53 -21.86 16.19
C GLU A 126 -3.63 -21.96 14.95
N HIS A 127 -4.12 -21.54 13.80
CA HIS A 127 -3.45 -21.63 12.51
C HIS A 127 -2.90 -20.28 12.02
N ARG A 128 -2.17 -20.34 10.91
CA ARG A 128 -1.70 -19.14 10.21
C ARG A 128 -2.16 -19.18 8.75
N ARG A 129 -2.82 -18.13 8.32
CA ARG A 129 -3.22 -17.93 6.92
C ARG A 129 -2.22 -17.03 6.21
N SER A 130 -1.76 -17.44 5.04
CA SER A 130 -0.96 -16.56 4.19
C SER A 130 -1.87 -15.56 3.48
N VAL A 131 -1.62 -14.27 3.67
CA VAL A 131 -2.25 -13.16 2.95
C VAL A 131 -1.18 -12.56 2.04
N VAL A 132 -1.41 -12.61 0.73
CA VAL A 132 -0.50 -11.99 -0.24
C VAL A 132 -0.84 -10.50 -0.34
N VAL A 133 0.14 -9.65 -0.12
CA VAL A 133 -0.04 -8.20 -0.22
C VAL A 133 0.88 -7.62 -1.28
N ASN A 134 0.35 -6.68 -2.07
CA ASN A 134 1.11 -5.97 -3.10
C ASN A 134 0.97 -4.47 -2.88
N ASN A 135 2.10 -3.78 -2.87
CA ASN A 135 2.19 -2.33 -2.77
C ASN A 135 2.69 -1.74 -4.08
N LEU A 136 1.87 -0.91 -4.74
CA LEU A 136 2.16 -0.31 -6.03
C LEU A 136 2.35 1.20 -5.92
N HIS A 137 3.26 1.75 -6.75
CA HIS A 137 3.31 3.17 -7.04
C HIS A 137 3.50 3.36 -8.55
N LEU A 138 2.45 3.79 -9.25
CA LEU A 138 2.44 3.90 -10.70
C LEU A 138 2.95 5.26 -11.20
N GLY A 139 3.21 5.33 -12.49
CA GLY A 139 3.68 6.54 -13.17
C GLY A 139 2.60 7.60 -13.36
N LEU A 140 3.02 8.81 -13.78
CA LEU A 140 2.11 9.96 -13.90
C LEU A 140 1.34 10.00 -15.22
N ALA A 141 1.85 9.41 -16.30
CA ALA A 141 1.19 9.44 -17.60
C ALA A 141 0.15 8.32 -17.75
N GLY A 142 -1.01 8.61 -18.32
CA GLY A 142 -2.10 7.64 -18.46
C GLY A 142 -1.73 6.38 -19.25
N SER A 143 -0.99 6.54 -20.37
CA SER A 143 -0.51 5.40 -21.15
C SER A 143 0.55 4.56 -20.44
N GLU A 144 1.34 5.19 -19.56
CA GLU A 144 2.33 4.51 -18.72
C GLU A 144 1.63 3.63 -17.67
N ARG A 145 0.69 4.21 -16.92
CA ARG A 145 -0.10 3.47 -15.90
C ARG A 145 -0.83 2.27 -16.50
N ALA A 146 -1.43 2.44 -17.67
CA ALA A 146 -2.12 1.34 -18.36
C ALA A 146 -1.16 0.18 -18.69
N LYS A 147 0.05 0.48 -19.20
CA LYS A 147 1.08 -0.53 -19.47
C LYS A 147 1.62 -1.17 -18.20
N GLN A 148 1.79 -0.37 -17.15
CA GLN A 148 2.25 -0.85 -15.84
C GLN A 148 1.26 -1.82 -15.21
N LEU A 149 -0.03 -1.49 -15.20
CA LEU A 149 -1.06 -2.40 -14.69
C LEU A 149 -1.23 -3.64 -15.56
N ALA A 150 -1.19 -3.53 -16.89
CA ALA A 150 -1.21 -4.69 -17.77
C ALA A 150 -0.03 -5.64 -17.48
N ARG A 151 1.19 -5.10 -17.24
CA ARG A 151 2.36 -5.88 -16.83
C ARG A 151 2.18 -6.51 -15.46
N PHE A 152 1.62 -5.77 -14.49
CA PHE A 152 1.37 -6.27 -13.14
C PHE A 152 0.39 -7.44 -13.13
N VAL A 153 -0.77 -7.30 -13.79
CA VAL A 153 -1.78 -8.38 -13.81
C VAL A 153 -1.33 -9.58 -14.64
N GLY A 154 -0.48 -9.38 -15.64
CA GLY A 154 0.11 -10.46 -16.45
C GLY A 154 1.42 -11.05 -15.88
N CYS A 155 1.88 -10.63 -14.69
CA CYS A 155 3.12 -11.17 -14.14
C CYS A 155 2.94 -12.57 -13.53
N GLU A 156 4.00 -13.39 -13.58
CA GLU A 156 4.00 -14.74 -13.02
C GLU A 156 3.68 -14.77 -11.52
N LEU A 157 4.16 -13.77 -10.76
CA LEU A 157 3.91 -13.69 -9.32
C LEU A 157 2.42 -13.64 -9.00
N LEU A 158 1.65 -12.86 -9.76
CA LEU A 158 0.21 -12.76 -9.56
C LEU A 158 -0.52 -14.01 -10.09
N ALA A 159 -0.04 -14.58 -11.20
CA ALA A 159 -0.60 -15.80 -11.81
C ALA A 159 -0.47 -17.02 -10.89
N HIS A 160 0.60 -17.13 -10.09
CA HIS A 160 0.80 -18.22 -9.15
C HIS A 160 0.00 -18.09 -7.84
N VAL A 161 -0.64 -16.94 -7.59
CA VAL A 161 -1.52 -16.79 -6.41
C VAL A 161 -2.84 -17.51 -6.66
N HIS A 162 -3.05 -18.62 -5.95
CA HIS A 162 -4.28 -19.40 -6.07
C HIS A 162 -5.53 -18.54 -5.84
N ALA A 163 -6.64 -18.87 -6.52
CA ALA A 163 -7.86 -18.06 -6.51
C ALA A 163 -8.47 -17.87 -5.10
N SER A 164 -8.33 -18.88 -4.21
CA SER A 164 -8.81 -18.80 -2.83
C SER A 164 -7.83 -18.13 -1.87
N THR A 165 -6.57 -17.89 -2.28
CA THR A 165 -5.61 -17.20 -1.40
C THR A 165 -6.02 -15.75 -1.22
N PRO A 166 -6.14 -15.26 0.04
CA PRO A 166 -6.34 -13.85 0.31
C PRO A 166 -5.27 -13.01 -0.37
N LEU A 167 -5.68 -12.12 -1.28
CA LEU A 167 -4.81 -11.22 -2.01
C LEU A 167 -5.31 -9.79 -1.83
N ILE A 168 -4.42 -8.90 -1.41
CA ILE A 168 -4.68 -7.47 -1.26
C ILE A 168 -3.67 -6.72 -2.12
N VAL A 169 -4.15 -5.81 -2.95
CA VAL A 169 -3.36 -4.92 -3.81
C VAL A 169 -3.70 -3.51 -3.44
N GLY A 170 -2.73 -2.72 -3.01
CA GLY A 170 -2.96 -1.31 -2.67
C GLY A 170 -1.83 -0.42 -3.15
N GLY A 171 -2.06 0.88 -3.14
CA GLY A 171 -1.03 1.85 -3.46
C GLY A 171 -1.54 3.11 -4.14
N ASP A 172 -0.58 3.93 -4.53
CA ASP A 172 -0.79 5.11 -5.37
C ASP A 172 -0.79 4.70 -6.85
N LEU A 173 -1.99 4.60 -7.41
CA LEU A 173 -2.18 4.26 -8.81
C LEU A 173 -2.07 5.49 -9.73
N ASN A 174 -1.94 6.69 -9.16
CA ASN A 174 -2.02 7.96 -9.90
C ASN A 174 -3.26 8.04 -10.79
N ASP A 175 -4.36 7.38 -10.39
CA ASP A 175 -5.60 7.24 -11.17
C ASP A 175 -6.49 8.47 -11.04
N LEU A 176 -6.27 9.45 -11.88
CA LEU A 176 -6.98 10.73 -11.86
C LEU A 176 -8.51 10.61 -11.92
N TRP A 177 -9.03 9.51 -12.48
CA TRP A 177 -10.45 9.34 -12.81
C TRP A 177 -11.08 8.09 -12.18
N GLY A 178 -10.29 7.27 -11.46
CA GLY A 178 -10.77 6.01 -10.89
C GLY A 178 -11.05 4.92 -11.92
N SER A 179 -10.48 5.05 -13.11
CA SER A 179 -10.79 4.19 -14.27
C SER A 179 -9.89 2.96 -14.39
N LEU A 180 -8.76 2.95 -13.70
CA LEU A 180 -7.77 1.88 -13.84
C LEU A 180 -8.22 0.58 -13.15
N GLY A 181 -8.88 0.68 -12.00
CA GLY A 181 -9.43 -0.48 -11.30
C GLY A 181 -10.40 -1.27 -12.18
N PRO A 182 -11.51 -0.68 -12.65
CA PRO A 182 -12.47 -1.33 -13.53
C PRO A 182 -11.86 -1.90 -14.81
N ARG A 183 -10.84 -1.24 -15.34
CA ARG A 183 -10.23 -1.65 -16.62
C ARG A 183 -9.23 -2.80 -16.48
N PHE A 184 -8.46 -2.88 -15.40
CA PHE A 184 -7.34 -3.80 -15.29
C PHE A 184 -7.42 -4.76 -14.11
N LEU A 185 -7.99 -4.35 -12.98
CA LEU A 185 -7.97 -5.14 -11.74
C LEU A 185 -9.27 -5.95 -11.56
N GLU A 186 -10.42 -5.36 -11.85
CA GLU A 186 -11.71 -6.07 -11.74
C GLU A 186 -11.85 -7.26 -12.71
N PRO A 187 -11.34 -7.23 -13.97
CA PRO A 187 -11.30 -8.41 -14.83
C PRO A 187 -10.52 -9.59 -14.21
N GLU A 188 -9.52 -9.30 -13.36
CA GLU A 188 -8.75 -10.29 -12.60
C GLU A 188 -9.42 -10.68 -11.27
N LYS A 189 -10.72 -10.40 -11.13
CA LYS A 189 -11.55 -10.66 -9.95
C LYS A 189 -11.09 -9.90 -8.68
N LEU A 190 -10.32 -8.84 -8.84
CA LEU A 190 -9.92 -7.94 -7.75
C LEU A 190 -11.02 -6.89 -7.55
N SER A 191 -11.80 -7.03 -6.49
CA SER A 191 -12.82 -6.06 -6.11
C SER A 191 -12.20 -4.85 -5.43
N ARG A 192 -12.69 -3.64 -5.69
CA ARG A 192 -12.28 -2.43 -4.96
C ARG A 192 -12.78 -2.48 -3.51
N ALA A 193 -11.93 -2.12 -2.56
CA ALA A 193 -12.35 -1.88 -1.19
C ALA A 193 -13.19 -0.60 -1.14
N GLY A 194 -14.44 -0.73 -0.75
CA GLY A 194 -15.39 0.36 -0.65
C GLY A 194 -15.71 1.08 -1.97
N THR A 195 -16.08 2.34 -1.87
CA THR A 195 -16.39 3.20 -3.01
C THR A 195 -15.17 4.03 -3.42
N LEU A 196 -15.18 4.55 -4.64
CA LEU A 196 -14.16 5.49 -5.12
C LEU A 196 -14.13 6.73 -4.21
N ARG A 197 -12.97 7.07 -3.68
CA ARG A 197 -12.76 8.20 -2.75
C ARG A 197 -11.58 9.05 -3.21
N ASN A 198 -11.75 10.36 -3.13
CA ASN A 198 -10.67 11.30 -3.39
C ASN A 198 -9.68 11.31 -2.22
N THR A 199 -8.38 11.26 -2.56
CA THR A 199 -7.26 11.21 -1.59
C THR A 199 -6.30 12.38 -1.77
N PHE A 200 -6.25 12.98 -2.94
CA PHE A 200 -5.30 14.03 -3.32
C PHE A 200 -5.99 15.30 -3.82
N PRO A 201 -5.46 16.51 -3.50
CA PRO A 201 -4.49 16.78 -2.43
C PRO A 201 -5.12 16.62 -1.04
N ALA A 202 -4.32 16.25 -0.02
CA ALA A 202 -4.85 15.90 1.29
C ALA A 202 -5.66 17.02 1.96
N ALA A 203 -5.32 18.28 1.74
CA ALA A 203 -6.04 19.43 2.30
C ALA A 203 -7.47 19.54 1.75
N LEU A 204 -7.66 19.38 0.44
CA LEU A 204 -8.95 19.44 -0.26
C LEU A 204 -8.96 18.35 -1.36
N PRO A 205 -9.39 17.13 -1.06
CA PRO A 205 -9.27 16.01 -1.99
C PRO A 205 -10.18 16.16 -3.21
N LEU A 206 -9.57 16.17 -4.39
CA LEU A 206 -10.23 16.34 -5.67
C LEU A 206 -9.99 15.16 -6.63
N ARG A 207 -8.97 14.29 -6.33
CA ARG A 207 -8.55 13.18 -7.20
C ARG A 207 -8.46 11.88 -6.42
N PRO A 208 -8.95 10.76 -6.98
CA PRO A 208 -8.92 9.43 -6.36
C PRO A 208 -7.66 8.66 -6.76
N LEU A 209 -6.46 9.22 -6.48
CA LEU A 209 -5.19 8.67 -6.96
C LEU A 209 -4.87 7.29 -6.39
N ASP A 210 -5.37 6.99 -5.19
CA ASP A 210 -5.04 5.80 -4.41
C ASP A 210 -6.17 4.77 -4.46
N GLY A 211 -5.84 3.48 -4.28
CA GLY A 211 -6.81 2.41 -4.24
C GLY A 211 -6.34 1.21 -3.43
N ILE A 212 -7.31 0.46 -2.87
CA ILE A 212 -7.10 -0.87 -2.30
C ILE A 212 -8.08 -1.81 -3.02
N PHE A 213 -7.55 -2.97 -3.44
CA PHE A 213 -8.30 -4.01 -4.13
C PHE A 213 -8.02 -5.35 -3.48
N PHE A 214 -8.95 -6.29 -3.56
CA PHE A 214 -8.81 -7.59 -2.91
C PHE A 214 -9.54 -8.71 -3.65
N ARG A 215 -9.09 -9.95 -3.45
CA ARG A 215 -9.76 -11.18 -3.91
C ARG A 215 -9.39 -12.37 -3.01
N GLY A 216 -10.04 -13.51 -3.22
CA GLY A 216 -9.81 -14.76 -2.48
C GLY A 216 -10.60 -14.80 -1.18
N SER A 217 -10.18 -15.68 -0.25
CA SER A 217 -10.87 -15.91 1.04
C SER A 217 -10.63 -14.75 2.02
N VAL A 218 -11.08 -13.56 1.62
CA VAL A 218 -11.01 -12.32 2.38
C VAL A 218 -12.25 -11.47 2.12
N ARG A 219 -12.83 -10.88 3.15
CA ARG A 219 -14.06 -10.09 3.07
C ARG A 219 -13.85 -8.70 3.66
N LEU A 220 -14.21 -7.66 2.91
CA LEU A 220 -14.20 -6.29 3.41
C LEU A 220 -15.27 -6.10 4.48
N LYS A 221 -14.88 -5.55 5.64
CA LYS A 221 -15.76 -5.21 6.77
C LYS A 221 -15.99 -3.72 6.89
N HIS A 222 -14.93 -2.93 6.69
CA HIS A 222 -14.98 -1.47 6.79
C HIS A 222 -14.00 -0.84 5.80
N PHE A 223 -14.32 0.37 5.34
CA PHE A 223 -13.44 1.17 4.49
C PHE A 223 -13.66 2.66 4.74
N GLU A 224 -12.57 3.37 4.94
CA GLU A 224 -12.60 4.82 5.10
C GLU A 224 -11.34 5.50 4.54
N VAL A 225 -11.43 6.84 4.42
CA VAL A 225 -10.28 7.70 4.13
C VAL A 225 -9.89 8.41 5.42
N GLY A 226 -8.65 8.24 5.84
CA GLY A 226 -8.15 8.92 7.04
C GLY A 226 -8.20 10.43 6.87
N ALA A 227 -9.01 11.09 7.71
CA ALA A 227 -9.30 12.51 7.59
C ALA A 227 -8.97 13.30 8.87
N SER A 228 -8.18 12.72 9.80
CA SER A 228 -7.73 13.43 10.99
C SER A 228 -6.96 14.72 10.61
N ARG A 229 -6.93 15.68 11.52
CA ARG A 229 -6.17 16.93 11.29
C ARG A 229 -4.70 16.62 11.00
N LEU A 230 -4.12 15.64 11.70
CA LEU A 230 -2.73 15.26 11.53
C LEU A 230 -2.50 14.62 10.16
N ALA A 231 -3.35 13.67 9.74
CA ALA A 231 -3.23 13.01 8.43
C ALA A 231 -3.30 14.00 7.26
N LYS A 232 -4.12 15.07 7.38
CA LYS A 232 -4.24 16.12 6.35
C LYS A 232 -2.97 16.95 6.16
N ILE A 233 -2.13 17.08 7.18
CA ILE A 233 -0.90 17.87 7.12
C ILE A 233 0.36 17.02 6.99
N ALA A 234 0.29 15.72 7.29
CA ALA A 234 1.44 14.82 7.32
C ALA A 234 1.97 14.44 5.93
N SER A 235 1.08 14.41 4.93
CA SER A 235 1.39 14.13 3.52
C SER A 235 0.50 14.98 2.61
N ASP A 236 0.76 14.95 1.30
CA ASP A 236 -0.13 15.51 0.27
C ASP A 236 -1.21 14.51 -0.19
N HIS A 237 -1.13 13.22 0.22
CA HIS A 237 -2.18 12.22 0.08
C HIS A 237 -2.85 11.92 1.42
N ARG A 238 -4.13 11.53 1.39
CA ARG A 238 -4.84 10.94 2.53
C ARG A 238 -4.68 9.44 2.53
N PRO A 239 -4.49 8.80 3.70
CA PRO A 239 -4.45 7.33 3.78
C PRO A 239 -5.81 6.71 3.48
N LEU A 240 -5.80 5.56 2.81
CA LEU A 240 -6.93 4.63 2.73
C LEU A 240 -6.80 3.59 3.84
N ILE A 241 -7.89 3.32 4.54
CA ILE A 241 -7.96 2.38 5.66
C ILE A 241 -9.05 1.36 5.34
N ALA A 242 -8.72 0.07 5.40
CA ALA A 242 -9.65 -1.01 5.13
C ALA A 242 -9.51 -2.13 6.16
N ASP A 243 -10.63 -2.55 6.76
CA ASP A 243 -10.68 -3.69 7.66
C ASP A 243 -11.17 -4.91 6.87
N PHE A 244 -10.37 -5.96 6.89
CA PHE A 244 -10.66 -7.22 6.21
C PHE A 244 -10.80 -8.36 7.21
N GLU A 245 -11.81 -9.18 7.02
CA GLU A 245 -11.94 -10.47 7.69
C GLU A 245 -11.26 -11.54 6.83
N VAL A 246 -10.28 -12.22 7.41
CA VAL A 246 -9.54 -13.34 6.81
C VAL A 246 -10.01 -14.64 7.45
N SER A 247 -10.43 -15.64 6.66
CA SER A 247 -10.86 -16.94 7.13
C SER A 247 -9.95 -18.07 6.62
N MET A 248 -10.03 -19.22 7.24
CA MET A 248 -9.27 -20.41 6.83
C MET A 248 -9.85 -21.08 5.58
N SER A 249 -11.11 -20.87 5.30
CA SER A 249 -11.88 -21.48 4.16
C SER A 249 -11.81 -20.61 2.91
#